data_620c1f51d8c2f6cf011f0ea6e4a5fde4
#
_entry.id   620c1f51d8c2f6cf011f0ea6e4a5fde4
#
_cell.length_a   1.000
_cell.length_b   1.000
_cell.length_c   1.000
_cell.angle_alpha   90.00
_cell.angle_beta   90.00
_cell.angle_gamma   90.00
#
_symmetry.space_group_name_H-M   'P 1'
#
loop_
_entity.id
_entity.type
_entity.pdbx_description
1 polymer ?
#
loop_
_entity_poly.entity_id
_entity_poly.type
_entity_poly.pdbx_seq_one_letter_code
_entity_poly.pdbx_strand_id
1 'polypeptide(L)'
;EMCIRDSIYHKKFDDWTVDRMLSYIKEGTDDRLYAIAELIRRGVELALIYNSTKIDMFFLEKFKNIVEFEKVVAANPRDIETLRDAKRMGFSDKFIGQLWGMSQKEMFLLRREHNIFPVYKMIDTCASEFSSYVPYFYSTYEQENESIVSEREKIVVLGSGPIRIGQG
;
A
#
# COMPACT_ATOMS: atom_id res chain seq x y z
N GLU A 1 1.40 2.92 -19.75
CA GLU A 1 2.09 2.77 -18.44
C GLU A 1 1.03 2.63 -17.36
N MET A 2 0.81 1.41 -16.88
CA MET A 2 0.11 1.26 -15.60
C MET A 2 1.01 1.87 -14.54
N CYS A 3 0.64 3.05 -14.05
CA CYS A 3 1.23 3.60 -12.83
C CYS A 3 0.83 2.73 -11.64
N ILE A 4 1.55 1.67 -11.43
CA ILE A 4 1.53 0.99 -10.14
C ILE A 4 2.16 1.98 -9.17
N ARG A 5 1.34 2.60 -8.36
CA ARG A 5 1.77 3.54 -7.34
C ARG A 5 2.34 2.74 -6.18
N ASP A 6 3.66 2.57 -6.19
CA ASP A 6 4.37 1.68 -5.26
C ASP A 6 4.48 2.25 -3.83
N SER A 7 4.14 3.51 -3.65
CA SER A 7 4.23 4.22 -2.37
C SER A 7 3.32 5.45 -2.36
N ILE A 8 3.19 6.09 -1.20
CA ILE A 8 2.54 7.40 -1.06
C ILE A 8 3.51 8.58 -1.34
N TYR A 9 4.59 8.32 -2.11
CA TYR A 9 5.54 9.33 -2.58
C TYR A 9 5.27 9.70 -4.03
N HIS A 10 5.40 10.99 -4.35
CA HIS A 10 5.30 11.49 -5.71
C HIS A 10 6.27 12.65 -5.94
N LYS A 11 7.21 12.45 -6.88
CA LYS A 11 8.29 13.40 -7.21
C LYS A 11 7.82 14.83 -7.53
N LYS A 12 6.58 14.98 -8.01
CA LYS A 12 5.97 16.29 -8.33
C LYS A 12 6.07 17.28 -7.16
N PHE A 13 6.04 16.80 -5.92
CA PHE A 13 5.94 17.63 -4.73
C PHE A 13 7.30 17.94 -4.07
N ASP A 14 8.40 17.37 -4.56
CA ASP A 14 9.73 17.53 -3.95
C ASP A 14 10.15 19.01 -3.87
N ASP A 15 9.94 19.77 -4.95
CA ASP A 15 10.33 21.17 -5.07
C ASP A 15 9.23 22.16 -4.63
N TRP A 16 8.10 21.67 -4.12
CA TRP A 16 7.00 22.55 -3.70
C TRP A 16 7.21 23.03 -2.28
N THR A 17 6.86 24.32 -2.04
CA THR A 17 6.82 24.85 -0.67
C THR A 17 5.62 24.29 0.11
N VAL A 18 5.72 24.32 1.44
CA VAL A 18 4.62 23.90 2.34
C VAL A 18 3.35 24.70 2.05
N ASP A 19 3.46 26.03 1.89
CA ASP A 19 2.31 26.90 1.62
C ASP A 19 1.62 26.58 0.30
N ARG A 20 2.43 26.27 -0.73
CA ARG A 20 1.90 25.84 -2.03
C ARG A 20 1.14 24.53 -1.91
N MET A 21 1.68 23.53 -1.19
CA MET A 21 1.02 22.25 -0.95
C MET A 21 -0.25 22.43 -0.10
N LEU A 22 -0.22 23.23 0.96
CA LEU A 22 -1.40 23.53 1.78
C LEU A 22 -2.52 24.20 0.97
N SER A 23 -2.17 25.05 0.01
CA SER A 23 -3.16 25.63 -0.91
C SER A 23 -3.70 24.58 -1.88
N TYR A 24 -2.84 23.72 -2.40
CA TYR A 24 -3.19 22.69 -3.37
C TYR A 24 -4.13 21.62 -2.81
N ILE A 25 -3.91 21.16 -1.59
CA ILE A 25 -4.73 20.11 -0.98
C ILE A 25 -6.18 20.53 -0.66
N LYS A 26 -6.50 21.82 -0.75
CA LYS A 26 -7.89 22.30 -0.63
C LYS A 26 -8.77 21.81 -1.77
N GLU A 27 -8.18 21.61 -2.92
CA GLU A 27 -8.86 21.07 -4.08
C GLU A 27 -8.87 19.53 -4.05
N GLY A 28 -9.96 18.92 -4.51
CA GLY A 28 -10.13 17.46 -4.54
C GLY A 28 -9.47 16.80 -5.74
N THR A 29 -8.18 17.04 -5.97
CA THR A 29 -7.42 16.44 -7.07
C THR A 29 -7.11 14.96 -6.81
N ASP A 30 -6.85 14.19 -7.84
CA ASP A 30 -6.55 12.74 -7.78
C ASP A 30 -5.22 12.41 -7.09
N ASP A 31 -4.31 13.38 -7.06
CA ASP A 31 -2.97 13.24 -6.48
C ASP A 31 -2.78 13.98 -5.14
N ARG A 32 -3.82 14.62 -4.61
CA ARG A 32 -3.71 15.39 -3.35
C ARG A 32 -3.24 14.54 -2.16
N LEU A 33 -3.51 13.23 -2.16
CA LEU A 33 -3.07 12.34 -1.09
C LEU A 33 -1.54 12.26 -0.99
N TYR A 34 -0.83 12.38 -2.11
CA TYR A 34 0.64 12.44 -2.10
C TYR A 34 1.16 13.75 -1.54
N ALA A 35 0.48 14.86 -1.83
CA ALA A 35 0.82 16.16 -1.23
C ALA A 35 0.59 16.13 0.29
N ILE A 36 -0.48 15.50 0.77
CA ILE A 36 -0.73 15.30 2.20
C ILE A 36 0.39 14.46 2.84
N ALA A 37 0.76 13.35 2.24
CA ALA A 37 1.86 12.52 2.73
C ALA A 37 3.18 13.29 2.79
N GLU A 38 3.48 14.12 1.79
CA GLU A 38 4.68 14.94 1.76
C GLU A 38 4.66 16.04 2.85
N LEU A 39 3.51 16.67 3.08
CA LEU A 39 3.34 17.61 4.19
C LEU A 39 3.61 16.96 5.55
N ILE A 40 3.12 15.73 5.74
CA ILE A 40 3.37 14.95 6.95
C ILE A 40 4.87 14.60 7.08
N ARG A 41 5.56 14.21 5.99
CA ARG A 41 7.02 13.96 6.00
C ARG A 41 7.80 15.20 6.43
N ARG A 42 7.34 16.37 6.04
CA ARG A 42 7.94 17.67 6.43
C ARG A 42 7.54 18.15 7.82
N GLY A 43 6.76 17.36 8.55
CA GLY A 43 6.38 17.66 9.93
C GLY A 43 5.24 18.67 10.09
N VAL A 44 4.45 18.90 9.06
CA VAL A 44 3.25 19.76 9.15
C VAL A 44 2.21 19.09 10.04
N GLU A 45 1.66 19.84 10.98
CA GLU A 45 0.67 19.34 11.93
C GLU A 45 -0.61 18.87 11.22
N LEU A 46 -1.15 17.74 11.64
CA LEU A 46 -2.38 17.17 11.06
C LEU A 46 -3.58 18.11 11.18
N ALA A 47 -3.62 18.95 12.22
CA ALA A 47 -4.66 19.95 12.41
C ALA A 47 -4.72 20.97 11.26
N LEU A 48 -3.56 21.41 10.73
CA LEU A 48 -3.50 22.30 9.57
C LEU A 48 -4.01 21.62 8.30
N ILE A 49 -3.65 20.36 8.11
CA ILE A 49 -4.09 19.55 6.98
C ILE A 49 -5.60 19.31 7.06
N TYR A 50 -6.11 18.96 8.26
CA TYR A 50 -7.55 18.82 8.51
C TYR A 50 -8.31 20.12 8.19
N ASN A 51 -7.83 21.25 8.69
CA ASN A 51 -8.48 22.54 8.45
C ASN A 51 -8.55 22.89 6.95
N SER A 52 -7.53 22.51 6.18
CA SER A 52 -7.46 22.75 4.74
C SER A 52 -8.31 21.78 3.91
N THR A 53 -8.44 20.52 4.33
CA THR A 53 -9.06 19.46 3.51
C THR A 53 -10.41 18.98 4.01
N LYS A 54 -10.68 19.13 5.31
CA LYS A 54 -11.79 18.49 6.04
C LYS A 54 -11.80 16.96 5.97
N ILE A 55 -10.66 16.34 5.62
CA ILE A 55 -10.48 14.90 5.71
C ILE A 55 -10.42 14.52 7.18
N ASP A 56 -11.21 13.51 7.59
CA ASP A 56 -11.29 13.07 8.97
C ASP A 56 -9.91 12.73 9.54
N MET A 57 -9.66 13.10 10.79
CA MET A 57 -8.40 12.87 11.49
C MET A 57 -7.98 11.42 11.51
N PHE A 58 -8.94 10.49 11.56
CA PHE A 58 -8.66 9.05 11.49
C PHE A 58 -7.82 8.69 10.25
N PHE A 59 -8.20 9.21 9.07
CA PHE A 59 -7.44 8.94 7.85
C PHE A 59 -6.08 9.66 7.84
N LEU A 60 -6.01 10.87 8.34
CA LEU A 60 -4.76 11.61 8.44
C LEU A 60 -3.76 10.93 9.38
N GLU A 61 -4.23 10.38 10.49
CA GLU A 61 -3.41 9.55 11.39
C GLU A 61 -2.91 8.27 10.71
N LYS A 62 -3.74 7.62 9.87
CA LYS A 62 -3.28 6.45 9.09
C LYS A 62 -2.19 6.83 8.10
N PHE A 63 -2.29 7.95 7.43
CA PHE A 63 -1.20 8.47 6.58
C PHE A 63 0.07 8.74 7.40
N LYS A 64 -0.08 9.36 8.57
CA LYS A 64 1.04 9.61 9.47
C LYS A 64 1.74 8.31 9.87
N ASN A 65 0.99 7.27 10.24
CA ASN A 65 1.56 5.97 10.60
C ASN A 65 2.39 5.38 9.45
N ILE A 66 1.92 5.49 8.21
CA ILE A 66 2.67 5.02 7.03
C ILE A 66 3.97 5.82 6.89
N VAL A 67 3.91 7.15 6.95
CA VAL A 67 5.08 8.03 6.82
C VAL A 67 6.10 7.81 7.95
N GLU A 68 5.64 7.59 9.16
CA GLU A 68 6.52 7.27 10.29
C GLU A 68 7.18 5.91 10.11
N PHE A 69 6.45 4.94 9.60
CA PHE A 69 7.00 3.61 9.34
C PHE A 69 8.00 3.60 8.18
N GLU A 70 7.88 4.48 7.18
CA GLU A 70 8.91 4.69 6.15
C GLU A 70 10.28 4.97 6.80
N LYS A 71 10.31 5.78 7.87
CA LYS A 71 11.54 6.10 8.60
C LYS A 71 12.11 4.88 9.33
N VAL A 72 11.23 4.05 9.90
CA VAL A 72 11.64 2.79 10.55
C VAL A 72 12.27 1.85 9.53
N VAL A 73 11.64 1.69 8.36
CA VAL A 73 12.17 0.87 7.26
C VAL A 73 13.53 1.39 6.81
N ALA A 74 13.67 2.69 6.60
CA ALA A 74 14.93 3.30 6.18
C ALA A 74 16.05 3.15 7.21
N ALA A 75 15.72 3.18 8.50
CA ALA A 75 16.69 3.06 9.60
C ALA A 75 17.15 1.61 9.86
N ASN A 76 16.42 0.61 9.39
CA ASN A 76 16.70 -0.81 9.65
C ASN A 76 16.88 -1.61 8.35
N PRO A 77 17.93 -1.32 7.55
CA PRO A 77 18.16 -2.00 6.30
C PRO A 77 18.43 -3.50 6.52
N ARG A 78 17.74 -4.34 5.73
CA ARG A 78 17.84 -5.81 5.75
C ARG A 78 17.36 -6.49 7.05
N ASP A 79 16.73 -5.76 7.96
CA ASP A 79 16.06 -6.38 9.08
C ASP A 79 14.81 -7.11 8.65
N ILE A 80 14.73 -8.41 8.98
CA ILE A 80 13.69 -9.30 8.45
C ILE A 80 12.33 -9.04 9.11
N GLU A 81 12.31 -8.69 10.38
CA GLU A 81 11.05 -8.36 11.06
C GLU A 81 10.49 -7.04 10.55
N THR A 82 11.34 -6.03 10.37
CA THR A 82 10.94 -4.77 9.71
C THR A 82 10.43 -5.02 8.30
N LEU A 83 11.07 -5.93 7.53
CA LEU A 83 10.59 -6.30 6.20
C LEU A 83 9.20 -6.94 6.25
N ARG A 84 8.98 -7.85 7.18
CA ARG A 84 7.69 -8.54 7.38
C ARG A 84 6.58 -7.54 7.69
N ASP A 85 6.83 -6.62 8.60
CA ASP A 85 5.87 -5.59 8.98
C ASP A 85 5.63 -4.59 7.84
N ALA A 86 6.67 -4.20 7.11
CA ALA A 86 6.53 -3.38 5.91
C ALA A 86 5.63 -4.05 4.85
N LYS A 87 5.79 -5.35 4.63
CA LYS A 87 4.91 -6.10 3.71
C LYS A 87 3.46 -6.15 4.19
N ARG A 88 3.22 -6.33 5.49
CA ARG A 88 1.87 -6.26 6.10
C ARG A 88 1.23 -4.89 5.94
N MET A 89 2.01 -3.82 6.04
CA MET A 89 1.55 -2.46 5.83
C MET A 89 1.38 -2.08 4.34
N GLY A 90 1.70 -2.99 3.40
CA GLY A 90 1.49 -2.79 1.97
C GLY A 90 2.65 -2.14 1.22
N PHE A 91 3.82 -2.00 1.83
CA PHE A 91 5.01 -1.47 1.14
C PHE A 91 5.45 -2.40 0.01
N SER A 92 5.72 -1.84 -1.17
CA SER A 92 6.20 -2.59 -2.32
C SER A 92 7.68 -2.97 -2.19
N ASP A 93 8.08 -4.06 -2.83
CA ASP A 93 9.51 -4.47 -2.89
C ASP A 93 10.37 -3.38 -3.53
N LYS A 94 9.82 -2.66 -4.51
CA LYS A 94 10.50 -1.56 -5.18
C LYS A 94 10.79 -0.40 -4.22
N PHE A 95 9.79 0.00 -3.43
CA PHE A 95 9.95 1.11 -2.50
C PHE A 95 10.89 0.77 -1.34
N ILE A 96 10.73 -0.42 -0.73
CA ILE A 96 11.65 -0.89 0.32
C ILE A 96 13.08 -0.99 -0.25
N GLY A 97 13.22 -1.53 -1.47
CA GLY A 97 14.52 -1.62 -2.15
C GLY A 97 15.17 -0.25 -2.36
N GLN A 98 14.41 0.78 -2.72
CA GLN A 98 14.93 2.16 -2.81
C GLN A 98 15.47 2.66 -1.48
N LEU A 99 14.77 2.40 -0.38
CA LEU A 99 15.23 2.80 0.96
C LEU A 99 16.48 2.03 1.42
N TRP A 100 16.63 0.79 1.00
CA TRP A 100 17.73 -0.10 1.41
C TRP A 100 18.89 -0.17 0.40
N GLY A 101 18.79 0.54 -0.72
CA GLY A 101 19.80 0.48 -1.79
C GLY A 101 19.84 -0.87 -2.51
N MET A 102 18.71 -1.56 -2.60
CA MET A 102 18.55 -2.88 -3.23
C MET A 102 17.64 -2.79 -4.45
N SER A 103 17.90 -3.62 -5.44
CA SER A 103 16.98 -3.80 -6.57
C SER A 103 15.71 -4.56 -6.15
N GLN A 104 14.63 -4.39 -6.92
CA GLN A 104 13.38 -5.13 -6.69
C GLN A 104 13.59 -6.66 -6.75
N LYS A 105 14.52 -7.12 -7.60
CA LYS A 105 14.86 -8.54 -7.71
C LYS A 105 15.55 -9.06 -6.45
N GLU A 106 16.49 -8.30 -5.90
CA GLU A 106 17.16 -8.67 -4.64
C GLU A 106 16.18 -8.69 -3.47
N MET A 107 15.26 -7.71 -3.40
CA MET A 107 14.17 -7.71 -2.41
C MET A 107 13.26 -8.93 -2.53
N PHE A 108 12.89 -9.31 -3.75
CA PHE A 108 12.09 -10.51 -4.00
C PHE A 108 12.82 -11.78 -3.54
N LEU A 109 14.12 -11.90 -3.81
CA LEU A 109 14.92 -13.06 -3.39
C LEU A 109 15.05 -13.12 -1.86
N LEU A 110 15.33 -11.96 -1.21
CA LEU A 110 15.40 -11.85 0.23
C LEU A 110 14.09 -12.30 0.92
N ARG A 111 12.94 -11.85 0.39
CA ARG A 111 11.64 -12.29 0.91
C ARG A 111 11.45 -13.82 0.81
N ARG A 112 11.83 -14.38 -0.34
CA ARG A 112 11.72 -15.82 -0.56
C ARG A 112 12.59 -16.62 0.39
N GLU A 113 13.82 -16.19 0.61
CA GLU A 113 14.77 -16.83 1.53
C GLU A 113 14.20 -16.88 2.96
N HIS A 114 13.47 -15.85 3.36
CA HIS A 114 12.88 -15.75 4.70
C HIS A 114 11.39 -16.13 4.77
N ASN A 115 10.88 -16.83 3.75
CA ASN A 115 9.50 -17.32 3.69
C ASN A 115 8.45 -16.21 3.89
N ILE A 116 8.72 -15.00 3.35
CA ILE A 116 7.76 -13.89 3.34
C ILE A 116 7.01 -13.92 2.01
N PHE A 117 5.86 -14.60 1.99
CA PHE A 117 5.01 -14.77 0.82
C PHE A 117 3.65 -14.13 1.07
N PRO A 118 3.00 -13.62 0.01
CA PRO A 118 1.61 -13.24 0.10
C PRO A 118 0.74 -14.49 0.28
N VAL A 119 -0.34 -14.33 1.01
CA VAL A 119 -1.44 -15.30 1.12
C VAL A 119 -2.67 -14.74 0.44
N TYR A 120 -3.65 -15.59 0.19
CA TYR A 120 -4.89 -15.21 -0.48
C TYR A 120 -6.05 -15.41 0.48
N LYS A 121 -6.81 -14.35 0.70
CA LYS A 121 -8.01 -14.37 1.53
C LYS A 121 -9.24 -14.26 0.63
N MET A 122 -10.30 -14.97 0.99
CA MET A 122 -11.58 -14.90 0.29
C MET A 122 -12.34 -13.65 0.73
N ILE A 123 -12.99 -12.99 -0.24
CA ILE A 123 -13.85 -11.85 0.06
C ILE A 123 -15.18 -12.38 0.60
N ASP A 124 -15.54 -12.00 1.81
CA ASP A 124 -16.87 -12.23 2.35
C ASP A 124 -17.85 -11.21 1.75
N THR A 125 -18.67 -11.66 0.81
CA THR A 125 -19.67 -10.82 0.14
C THR A 125 -21.00 -10.79 0.87
N CYS A 126 -21.16 -11.56 1.95
CA CYS A 126 -22.41 -11.72 2.70
C CYS A 126 -22.33 -11.18 4.14
N ALA A 127 -21.28 -10.45 4.50
CA ALA A 127 -21.08 -9.87 5.83
C ALA A 127 -21.26 -10.90 6.98
N SER A 128 -20.82 -12.13 6.76
CA SER A 128 -20.98 -13.28 7.68
C SER A 128 -22.43 -13.69 7.99
N GLU A 129 -23.42 -13.16 7.26
CA GLU A 129 -24.82 -13.57 7.44
C GLU A 129 -25.09 -14.98 6.92
N PHE A 130 -24.37 -15.39 5.89
CA PHE A 130 -24.48 -16.72 5.27
C PHE A 130 -23.09 -17.28 4.96
N SER A 131 -22.94 -18.59 5.14
CA SER A 131 -21.78 -19.30 4.62
C SER A 131 -21.89 -19.40 3.09
N SER A 132 -21.28 -18.48 2.36
CA SER A 132 -21.21 -18.54 0.90
C SER A 132 -19.79 -18.69 0.41
N TYR A 133 -19.58 -19.62 -0.54
CA TYR A 133 -18.32 -19.74 -1.25
C TYR A 133 -18.36 -18.81 -2.47
N VAL A 134 -17.59 -17.71 -2.42
CA VAL A 134 -17.44 -16.80 -3.53
C VAL A 134 -16.00 -16.88 -4.02
N PRO A 135 -15.73 -17.16 -5.31
CA PRO A 135 -14.38 -17.34 -5.83
C PRO A 135 -13.63 -16.02 -6.05
N TYR A 136 -13.81 -15.05 -5.18
CA TYR A 136 -13.08 -13.78 -5.20
C TYR A 136 -12.05 -13.75 -4.09
N PHE A 137 -10.81 -13.53 -4.47
CA PHE A 137 -9.68 -13.50 -3.55
C PHE A 137 -8.94 -12.16 -3.66
N TYR A 138 -8.35 -11.75 -2.53
CA TYR A 138 -7.36 -10.69 -2.51
C TYR A 138 -6.05 -11.20 -1.91
N SER A 139 -4.95 -10.58 -2.31
CA SER A 139 -3.62 -10.92 -1.81
C SER A 139 -3.25 -10.03 -0.64
N THR A 140 -2.70 -10.64 0.41
CA THR A 140 -2.25 -9.94 1.62
C THR A 140 -1.02 -10.63 2.22
N TYR A 141 -0.35 -10.01 3.20
CA TYR A 141 0.76 -10.60 3.94
C TYR A 141 0.34 -10.96 5.37
N GLU A 142 -0.65 -11.81 5.48
CA GLU A 142 -1.15 -12.36 6.74
C GLU A 142 -0.65 -13.80 6.98
N GLN A 143 -1.18 -14.47 8.00
CA GLN A 143 -0.70 -15.80 8.38
C GLN A 143 -1.39 -16.94 7.65
N GLU A 144 -2.68 -16.81 7.38
CA GLU A 144 -3.50 -17.88 6.84
C GLU A 144 -3.82 -17.70 5.36
N ASN A 145 -3.68 -18.78 4.59
CA ASN A 145 -4.08 -18.81 3.20
C ASN A 145 -5.42 -19.58 3.06
N GLU A 146 -6.43 -18.91 2.55
CA GLU A 146 -7.77 -19.49 2.34
C GLU A 146 -7.94 -20.09 0.92
N SER A 147 -6.92 -19.91 0.07
CA SER A 147 -6.95 -20.49 -1.27
C SER A 147 -6.66 -21.99 -1.23
N ILE A 148 -7.63 -22.80 -1.61
CA ILE A 148 -7.49 -24.24 -1.73
C ILE A 148 -7.00 -24.58 -3.13
N VAL A 149 -5.77 -25.09 -3.23
CA VAL A 149 -5.17 -25.52 -4.50
C VAL A 149 -5.66 -26.91 -4.86
N SER A 150 -6.28 -27.06 -6.04
CA SER A 150 -6.71 -28.36 -6.58
C SER A 150 -5.61 -29.00 -7.42
N GLU A 151 -5.69 -30.33 -7.67
CA GLU A 151 -4.78 -31.07 -8.55
C GLU A 151 -5.09 -30.90 -10.06
N ARG A 152 -6.12 -30.14 -10.42
CA ARG A 152 -6.49 -29.88 -11.81
C ARG A 152 -5.44 -29.02 -12.51
N GLU A 153 -5.29 -29.22 -13.81
CA GLU A 153 -4.55 -28.27 -14.65
C GLU A 153 -5.15 -26.85 -14.54
N LYS A 154 -4.29 -25.84 -14.50
CA LYS A 154 -4.69 -24.45 -14.27
C LYS A 154 -4.18 -23.56 -15.40
N ILE A 155 -5.06 -22.69 -15.86
CA ILE A 155 -4.73 -21.62 -16.80
C ILE A 155 -4.89 -20.30 -16.06
N VAL A 156 -3.84 -19.47 -16.06
CA VAL A 156 -3.89 -18.12 -15.51
C VAL A 156 -4.18 -17.15 -16.63
N VAL A 157 -5.28 -16.41 -16.52
CA VAL A 157 -5.62 -15.32 -17.43
C VAL A 157 -5.24 -14.01 -16.76
N LEU A 158 -4.28 -13.29 -17.35
CA LEU A 158 -3.88 -11.97 -16.88
C LEU A 158 -4.75 -10.93 -17.55
N GLY A 159 -5.52 -10.20 -16.75
CA GLY A 159 -6.42 -9.14 -17.24
C GLY A 159 -6.44 -7.93 -16.30
N SER A 160 -7.22 -6.93 -16.65
CA SER A 160 -7.39 -5.70 -15.83
C SER A 160 -8.27 -5.91 -14.59
N GLY A 161 -8.76 -7.12 -14.38
CA GLY A 161 -9.76 -7.44 -13.37
C GLY A 161 -11.15 -6.88 -13.67
N PRO A 162 -12.17 -7.29 -12.92
CA PRO A 162 -13.53 -6.77 -13.07
C PRO A 162 -13.58 -5.32 -12.57
N ILE A 163 -13.86 -4.39 -13.48
CA ILE A 163 -13.99 -2.97 -13.16
C ILE A 163 -15.43 -2.67 -12.70
N ARG A 164 -16.37 -3.50 -13.08
CA ARG A 164 -17.80 -3.42 -12.72
C ARG A 164 -18.47 -4.78 -12.82
N ILE A 165 -19.62 -4.91 -12.18
CA ILE A 165 -20.43 -6.13 -12.20
C ILE A 165 -20.69 -6.58 -13.65
N GLY A 166 -20.47 -7.86 -13.95
CA GLY A 166 -20.68 -8.46 -15.27
C GLY A 166 -19.54 -8.29 -16.27
N GLN A 167 -18.41 -7.77 -15.87
CA GLN A 167 -17.18 -7.63 -16.67
C GLN A 167 -16.02 -8.50 -16.10
N GLY A 168 -16.32 -9.73 -15.76
CA GLY A 168 -15.30 -10.72 -15.36
C GLY A 168 -14.83 -11.55 -16.54
#